data_5010b803de6aad0973a4f2cf12c57a31
#
_entry.id   5010b803de6aad0973a4f2cf12c57a31
#
_cell.length_a   1.000
_cell.length_b   1.000
_cell.length_c   1.000
_cell.angle_alpha   90.00
_cell.angle_beta   90.00
_cell.angle_gamma   90.00
#
_symmetry.space_group_name_H-M   'P 1'
#
loop_
_entity.id
_entity.type
_entity.pdbx_description
1 polymer ?
#
loop_
_entity_poly.entity_id
_entity_poly.type
_entity_poly.pdbx_seq_one_letter_code
_entity_poly.pdbx_strand_id
1 'polypeptide(L)'
;DVYKRQAQDNATVLKQCFTDSFGDDFIQLDLGTYVSSLAKEVRIPKLHGFVINGWGADFGDPVNFVGQEILHDSNAYYAVNYSNIQLVAEDPADYQKELVDEFEQFTDLVNAANAIVDDTDARYEAFAKAEAYMINNSLAVPCYYDVRWCLTHVNEYTKINAMFGPCNFKYVNWETSEDAYTTAQYEEFAKAFDAAKS
;
A
#
# COMPACT_ATOMS: atom_id res chain seq x y z
N ASP A 1 23.63 6.32 4.71
CA ASP A 1 22.39 6.19 3.97
C ASP A 1 21.21 6.50 4.90
N VAL A 2 20.62 7.70 4.73
CA VAL A 2 19.60 8.27 5.64
C VAL A 2 18.35 7.38 5.69
N TYR A 3 17.91 6.83 4.57
CA TYR A 3 16.71 6.00 4.49
C TYR A 3 16.84 4.66 5.22
N LYS A 4 18.00 4.01 5.15
CA LYS A 4 18.25 2.77 5.89
C LYS A 4 18.23 3.01 7.39
N ARG A 5 18.80 4.11 7.83
CA ARG A 5 18.81 4.48 9.24
C ARG A 5 17.40 4.76 9.76
N GLN A 6 16.61 5.52 9.00
CA GLN A 6 15.22 5.81 9.36
C GLN A 6 14.36 4.53 9.49
N ALA A 7 14.53 3.58 8.56
CA ALA A 7 13.80 2.31 8.63
C ALA A 7 14.20 1.49 9.88
N GLN A 8 15.48 1.49 10.25
CA GLN A 8 15.96 0.84 11.47
C GLN A 8 15.44 1.53 12.74
N ASP A 9 15.44 2.86 12.76
CA ASP A 9 14.92 3.63 13.87
C ASP A 9 13.41 3.38 14.06
N ASN A 10 12.63 3.37 12.98
CA ASN A 10 11.20 3.06 13.01
C ASN A 10 10.93 1.63 13.53
N ALA A 11 11.68 0.65 13.07
CA ALA A 11 11.55 -0.74 13.53
C ALA A 11 11.92 -0.86 15.03
N THR A 12 12.91 -0.12 15.49
CA THR A 12 13.30 -0.10 16.90
C THR A 12 12.21 0.53 17.77
N VAL A 13 11.63 1.64 17.33
CA VAL A 13 10.49 2.28 18.03
C VAL A 13 9.30 1.34 18.09
N LEU A 14 8.95 0.68 16.98
CA LEU A 14 7.85 -0.28 16.95
C LEU A 14 8.07 -1.43 17.93
N LYS A 15 9.29 -2.01 17.95
CA LYS A 15 9.65 -3.05 18.92
C LYS A 15 9.44 -2.56 20.35
N GLN A 16 9.88 -1.34 20.66
CA GLN A 16 9.69 -0.76 21.98
C GLN A 16 8.20 -0.58 22.32
N CYS A 17 7.38 -0.13 21.37
CA CYS A 17 5.93 -0.02 21.55
C CYS A 17 5.27 -1.37 21.89
N PHE A 18 5.70 -2.46 21.28
CA PHE A 18 5.22 -3.80 21.62
C PHE A 18 5.61 -4.18 23.07
N THR A 19 6.87 -3.99 23.43
CA THR A 19 7.33 -4.23 24.81
C THR A 19 6.57 -3.40 25.85
N ASP A 20 6.39 -2.11 25.58
CA ASP A 20 5.69 -1.19 26.50
C ASP A 20 4.20 -1.53 26.64
N SER A 21 3.58 -2.05 25.58
CA SER A 21 2.15 -2.37 25.57
C SER A 21 1.83 -3.75 26.13
N PHE A 22 2.67 -4.73 25.89
CA PHE A 22 2.38 -6.14 26.18
C PHE A 22 3.37 -6.81 27.14
N GLY A 23 4.49 -6.15 27.47
CA GLY A 23 5.58 -6.72 28.26
C GLY A 23 6.56 -7.53 27.43
N ASP A 24 7.72 -7.81 28.02
CA ASP A 24 8.84 -8.51 27.34
C ASP A 24 8.53 -9.98 27.03
N ASP A 25 7.63 -10.61 27.77
CA ASP A 25 7.32 -12.03 27.68
C ASP A 25 6.20 -12.35 26.66
N PHE A 26 5.53 -11.32 26.09
CA PHE A 26 4.41 -11.52 25.19
C PHE A 26 4.86 -12.01 23.80
N ILE A 27 5.79 -11.30 23.19
CA ILE A 27 6.36 -11.63 21.88
C ILE A 27 7.76 -11.08 21.74
N GLN A 28 8.66 -11.91 21.24
CA GLN A 28 10.00 -11.46 20.86
C GLN A 28 10.00 -11.02 19.39
N LEU A 29 10.28 -9.75 19.13
CA LEU A 29 10.45 -9.20 17.79
C LEU A 29 11.95 -9.15 17.45
N ASP A 30 12.37 -9.95 16.48
CA ASP A 30 13.69 -9.90 15.90
C ASP A 30 13.71 -8.99 14.68
N LEU A 31 14.57 -7.98 14.70
CA LEU A 31 14.67 -7.00 13.62
C LEU A 31 15.50 -7.56 12.48
N GLY A 32 14.84 -7.99 11.40
CA GLY A 32 15.49 -8.40 10.17
C GLY A 32 16.04 -7.22 9.37
N THR A 33 17.11 -7.44 8.62
CA THR A 33 17.70 -6.43 7.73
C THR A 33 17.84 -6.99 6.32
N TYR A 34 17.85 -6.09 5.34
CA TYR A 34 18.14 -6.44 3.94
C TYR A 34 19.23 -5.52 3.39
N VAL A 35 19.91 -5.95 2.34
CA VAL A 35 21.07 -5.22 1.78
C VAL A 35 20.67 -4.25 0.68
N SER A 36 19.88 -4.71 -0.29
CA SER A 36 19.56 -3.91 -1.49
C SER A 36 18.05 -3.80 -1.77
N SER A 37 17.29 -4.84 -1.54
CA SER A 37 15.87 -4.87 -1.92
C SER A 37 15.01 -5.63 -0.94
N LEU A 38 14.18 -4.92 -0.20
CA LEU A 38 13.15 -5.50 0.68
C LEU A 38 12.27 -6.51 -0.08
N ALA A 39 11.85 -6.15 -1.31
CA ALA A 39 11.01 -7.03 -2.10
C ALA A 39 11.69 -8.36 -2.42
N LYS A 40 12.91 -8.32 -2.97
CA LYS A 40 13.61 -9.52 -3.46
C LYS A 40 14.18 -10.38 -2.33
N GLU A 41 14.62 -9.76 -1.24
CA GLU A 41 15.34 -10.44 -0.17
C GLU A 41 14.44 -10.91 0.97
N VAL A 42 13.26 -10.28 1.14
CA VAL A 42 12.38 -10.55 2.28
C VAL A 42 10.96 -10.89 1.84
N ARG A 43 10.32 -10.00 1.06
CA ARG A 43 8.89 -10.08 0.78
C ARG A 43 8.53 -11.20 -0.21
N ILE A 44 9.21 -11.29 -1.34
CA ILE A 44 8.97 -12.35 -2.33
C ILE A 44 9.26 -13.73 -1.75
N PRO A 45 10.40 -13.96 -1.07
CA PRO A 45 10.64 -15.24 -0.42
C PRO A 45 9.86 -15.43 0.89
N LYS A 46 9.00 -14.49 1.30
CA LYS A 46 8.12 -14.61 2.47
C LYS A 46 8.87 -14.84 3.79
N LEU A 47 10.02 -14.20 3.99
CA LEU A 47 10.88 -14.40 5.17
C LEU A 47 10.54 -13.51 6.37
N HIS A 48 9.37 -12.85 6.37
CA HIS A 48 8.93 -11.97 7.44
C HIS A 48 7.74 -12.57 8.19
N GLY A 49 7.70 -12.40 9.49
CA GLY A 49 6.48 -12.56 10.28
C GLY A 49 5.67 -11.27 10.31
N PHE A 50 6.36 -10.12 10.16
CA PHE A 50 5.77 -8.78 10.17
C PHE A 50 6.60 -7.87 9.29
N VAL A 51 5.96 -7.04 8.45
CA VAL A 51 6.64 -6.09 7.56
C VAL A 51 5.85 -4.79 7.44
N ILE A 52 6.56 -3.66 7.53
CA ILE A 52 5.99 -2.35 7.17
C ILE A 52 6.33 -2.09 5.72
N ASN A 53 5.30 -1.86 4.91
CA ASN A 53 5.46 -1.62 3.50
C ASN A 53 4.44 -0.59 3.00
N GLY A 54 4.55 -0.20 1.74
CA GLY A 54 3.62 0.71 1.10
C GLY A 54 3.27 0.26 -0.31
N TRP A 55 2.11 0.66 -0.77
CA TRP A 55 1.63 0.43 -2.12
C TRP A 55 1.14 1.72 -2.75
N GLY A 56 1.56 1.99 -3.97
CA GLY A 56 0.98 3.01 -4.83
C GLY A 56 0.18 2.34 -5.94
N ALA A 57 -1.07 2.73 -6.12
CA ALA A 57 -1.95 2.07 -7.08
C ALA A 57 -1.43 2.18 -8.53
N ASP A 58 -1.48 1.08 -9.26
CA ASP A 58 -1.18 1.02 -10.69
C ASP A 58 -2.36 1.52 -11.54
N PHE A 59 -3.58 1.40 -11.03
CA PHE A 59 -4.82 1.86 -11.66
C PHE A 59 -5.88 2.18 -10.61
N GLY A 60 -6.91 2.94 -11.02
CA GLY A 60 -7.94 3.49 -10.14
C GLY A 60 -9.08 2.52 -9.85
N ASP A 61 -8.78 1.39 -9.22
CA ASP A 61 -9.78 0.45 -8.75
C ASP A 61 -9.35 -0.10 -7.37
N PRO A 62 -10.28 -0.27 -6.41
CA PRO A 62 -9.97 -0.78 -5.07
C PRO A 62 -9.26 -2.14 -5.07
N VAL A 63 -9.50 -2.99 -6.07
CA VAL A 63 -8.82 -4.30 -6.17
C VAL A 63 -7.30 -4.16 -6.22
N ASN A 64 -6.79 -3.04 -6.74
CA ASN A 64 -5.35 -2.82 -6.79
C ASN A 64 -4.70 -2.59 -5.42
N PHE A 65 -5.49 -2.29 -4.40
CA PHE A 65 -5.05 -2.21 -3.01
C PHE A 65 -5.32 -3.52 -2.26
N VAL A 66 -6.57 -3.89 -2.11
CA VAL A 66 -6.98 -5.04 -1.28
C VAL A 66 -6.60 -6.38 -1.88
N GLY A 67 -6.47 -6.47 -3.20
CA GLY A 67 -6.04 -7.69 -3.89
C GLY A 67 -4.58 -8.10 -3.62
N GLN A 68 -3.79 -7.25 -2.94
CA GLN A 68 -2.41 -7.59 -2.54
C GLN A 68 -2.35 -8.63 -1.41
N GLU A 69 -3.44 -8.83 -0.68
CA GLU A 69 -3.49 -9.65 0.52
C GLU A 69 -4.32 -10.93 0.36
N ILE A 70 -4.99 -11.13 -0.79
CA ILE A 70 -5.84 -12.33 -1.00
C ILE A 70 -5.01 -13.60 -1.13
N LEU A 71 -5.62 -14.72 -0.74
CA LEU A 71 -5.08 -16.04 -1.00
C LEU A 71 -5.35 -16.49 -2.44
N HIS A 72 -4.54 -17.43 -2.91
CA HIS A 72 -4.71 -18.11 -4.20
C HIS A 72 -4.74 -17.20 -5.42
N ASP A 73 -4.12 -16.00 -5.33
CA ASP A 73 -3.97 -15.15 -6.50
C ASP A 73 -2.95 -15.76 -7.45
N SER A 74 -3.42 -16.25 -8.59
CA SER A 74 -2.60 -16.79 -9.67
C SER A 74 -1.95 -15.71 -10.55
N ASN A 75 -2.25 -14.43 -10.31
CA ASN A 75 -1.78 -13.33 -11.12
C ASN A 75 -0.38 -12.83 -10.68
N ALA A 76 0.18 -11.91 -11.45
CA ALA A 76 1.48 -11.29 -11.17
C ALA A 76 1.56 -10.59 -9.79
N TYR A 77 0.44 -10.26 -9.20
CA TYR A 77 0.33 -9.69 -7.85
C TYR A 77 0.88 -10.59 -6.76
N TYR A 78 0.88 -11.89 -6.95
CA TYR A 78 1.47 -12.84 -6.00
C TYR A 78 2.90 -12.44 -5.59
N ALA A 79 3.70 -11.96 -6.49
CA ALA A 79 5.07 -11.53 -6.22
C ALA A 79 5.17 -10.33 -5.27
N VAL A 80 4.11 -9.52 -5.20
CA VAL A 80 4.01 -8.32 -4.35
C VAL A 80 3.04 -8.49 -3.20
N ASN A 81 2.31 -9.60 -3.15
CA ASN A 81 1.44 -9.93 -2.02
C ASN A 81 2.25 -9.93 -0.72
N TYR A 82 1.74 -9.22 0.26
CA TYR A 82 2.46 -8.96 1.52
C TYR A 82 2.28 -10.06 2.54
N SER A 83 1.19 -10.83 2.48
CA SER A 83 0.94 -11.92 3.40
C SER A 83 1.85 -13.11 3.15
N ASN A 84 2.36 -13.71 4.21
CA ASN A 84 3.09 -14.98 4.15
C ASN A 84 2.21 -16.19 4.48
N ILE A 85 0.95 -15.99 4.84
CA ILE A 85 0.00 -17.07 5.14
C ILE A 85 -0.20 -18.03 3.94
N GLN A 86 0.02 -17.54 2.73
CA GLN A 86 -0.03 -18.34 1.50
C GLN A 86 0.93 -19.54 1.50
N LEU A 87 2.01 -19.48 2.26
CA LEU A 87 2.96 -20.60 2.36
C LEU A 87 2.38 -21.82 3.08
N VAL A 88 1.35 -21.63 3.87
CA VAL A 88 0.73 -22.67 4.72
C VAL A 88 -0.75 -22.88 4.42
N ALA A 89 -1.34 -22.09 3.53
CA ALA A 89 -2.77 -22.12 3.26
C ALA A 89 -3.29 -23.48 2.76
N GLU A 90 -2.49 -24.25 2.02
CA GLU A 90 -2.89 -25.56 1.50
C GLU A 90 -2.81 -26.68 2.55
N ASP A 91 -1.92 -26.55 3.55
CA ASP A 91 -1.73 -27.55 4.61
C ASP A 91 -1.39 -26.85 5.95
N PRO A 92 -2.34 -26.13 6.55
CA PRO A 92 -2.11 -25.37 7.76
C PRO A 92 -2.01 -26.30 8.99
N ALA A 93 -1.05 -26.00 9.88
CA ALA A 93 -1.04 -26.57 11.21
C ALA A 93 -2.28 -26.11 12.01
N ASP A 94 -2.66 -26.85 13.05
CA ASP A 94 -3.91 -26.58 13.78
C ASP A 94 -4.01 -25.14 14.30
N TYR A 95 -2.89 -24.57 14.76
CA TYR A 95 -2.84 -23.18 15.24
C TYR A 95 -2.90 -22.12 14.13
N GLN A 96 -2.79 -22.50 12.87
CA GLN A 96 -2.84 -21.60 11.71
C GLN A 96 -4.21 -21.61 11.03
N LYS A 97 -5.04 -22.59 11.30
CA LYS A 97 -6.32 -22.79 10.60
C LYS A 97 -7.25 -21.61 10.72
N GLU A 98 -7.40 -21.06 11.93
CA GLU A 98 -8.24 -19.88 12.16
C GLU A 98 -7.78 -18.68 11.29
N LEU A 99 -6.48 -18.44 11.23
CA LEU A 99 -5.93 -17.37 10.42
C LEU A 99 -6.09 -17.62 8.91
N VAL A 100 -5.95 -18.87 8.46
CA VAL A 100 -6.22 -19.24 7.07
C VAL A 100 -7.68 -19.02 6.73
N ASP A 101 -8.61 -19.45 7.60
CA ASP A 101 -10.04 -19.24 7.42
C ASP A 101 -10.41 -17.75 7.31
N GLU A 102 -9.77 -16.87 8.10
CA GLU A 102 -9.94 -15.43 8.02
C GLU A 102 -9.48 -14.87 6.66
N PHE A 103 -8.33 -15.31 6.17
CA PHE A 103 -7.84 -14.91 4.85
C PHE A 103 -8.68 -15.46 3.70
N GLU A 104 -9.26 -16.66 3.83
CA GLU A 104 -10.20 -17.22 2.85
C GLU A 104 -11.49 -16.38 2.78
N GLN A 105 -12.07 -16.02 3.92
CA GLN A 105 -13.25 -15.16 3.97
C GLN A 105 -12.98 -13.80 3.36
N PHE A 106 -11.83 -13.20 3.65
CA PHE A 106 -11.41 -11.96 3.01
C PHE A 106 -11.26 -12.11 1.50
N THR A 107 -10.63 -13.19 1.05
CA THR A 107 -10.43 -13.50 -0.37
C THR A 107 -11.77 -13.62 -1.09
N ASP A 108 -12.74 -14.30 -0.49
CA ASP A 108 -14.09 -14.44 -1.04
C ASP A 108 -14.81 -13.10 -1.17
N LEU A 109 -14.68 -12.21 -0.17
CA LEU A 109 -15.24 -10.85 -0.23
C LEU A 109 -14.62 -10.02 -1.36
N VAL A 110 -13.30 -10.07 -1.52
CA VAL A 110 -12.59 -9.36 -2.59
C VAL A 110 -12.99 -9.91 -3.96
N ASN A 111 -13.04 -11.21 -4.12
CA ASN A 111 -13.44 -11.86 -5.38
C ASN A 111 -14.89 -11.54 -5.75
N ALA A 112 -15.80 -11.57 -4.78
CA ALA A 112 -17.20 -11.19 -4.98
C ALA A 112 -17.33 -9.72 -5.41
N ALA A 113 -16.60 -8.81 -4.77
CA ALA A 113 -16.55 -7.40 -5.14
C ALA A 113 -16.00 -7.20 -6.56
N ASN A 114 -14.92 -7.92 -6.88
CA ASN A 114 -14.28 -7.83 -8.19
C ASN A 114 -15.14 -8.37 -9.34
N ALA A 115 -16.08 -9.25 -9.06
CA ALA A 115 -17.03 -9.78 -10.05
C ALA A 115 -18.12 -8.77 -10.44
N ILE A 116 -18.32 -7.69 -9.69
CA ILE A 116 -19.29 -6.62 -10.00
C ILE A 116 -18.65 -5.69 -11.03
N VAL A 117 -19.14 -5.68 -12.27
CA VAL A 117 -18.54 -4.92 -13.38
C VAL A 117 -19.46 -3.86 -13.99
N ASP A 118 -20.75 -3.90 -13.71
CA ASP A 118 -21.78 -3.08 -14.33
C ASP A 118 -22.44 -2.09 -13.36
N ASP A 119 -22.10 -2.14 -12.07
CA ASP A 119 -22.60 -1.24 -11.04
C ASP A 119 -21.43 -0.74 -10.18
N THR A 120 -20.98 0.46 -10.44
CA THR A 120 -19.83 1.07 -9.76
C THR A 120 -20.09 1.30 -8.27
N ASP A 121 -21.29 1.72 -7.89
CA ASP A 121 -21.63 2.00 -6.50
C ASP A 121 -21.70 0.69 -5.70
N ALA A 122 -22.35 -0.33 -6.25
CA ALA A 122 -22.39 -1.65 -5.63
C ALA A 122 -20.98 -2.27 -5.53
N ARG A 123 -20.13 -2.08 -6.55
CA ARG A 123 -18.73 -2.52 -6.53
C ARG A 123 -17.96 -1.87 -5.38
N TYR A 124 -18.04 -0.55 -5.26
CA TYR A 124 -17.32 0.17 -4.19
C TYR A 124 -17.84 -0.16 -2.80
N GLU A 125 -19.14 -0.35 -2.64
CA GLU A 125 -19.71 -0.82 -1.37
C GLU A 125 -19.21 -2.21 -1.00
N ALA A 126 -19.11 -3.12 -1.95
CA ALA A 126 -18.60 -4.48 -1.73
C ALA A 126 -17.10 -4.45 -1.35
N PHE A 127 -16.29 -3.65 -2.01
CA PHE A 127 -14.89 -3.47 -1.64
C PHE A 127 -14.71 -2.82 -0.27
N ALA A 128 -15.54 -1.84 0.09
CA ALA A 128 -15.51 -1.23 1.42
C ALA A 128 -15.82 -2.27 2.52
N LYS A 129 -16.71 -3.22 2.27
CA LYS A 129 -16.96 -4.36 3.19
C LYS A 129 -15.74 -5.28 3.31
N ALA A 130 -15.08 -5.58 2.21
CA ALA A 130 -13.86 -6.39 2.21
C ALA A 130 -12.72 -5.69 2.98
N GLU A 131 -12.51 -4.40 2.75
CA GLU A 131 -11.51 -3.60 3.47
C GLU A 131 -11.83 -3.52 4.96
N ALA A 132 -13.08 -3.28 5.33
CA ALA A 132 -13.51 -3.28 6.72
C ALA A 132 -13.28 -4.65 7.41
N TYR A 133 -13.50 -5.74 6.69
CA TYR A 133 -13.20 -7.09 7.19
C TYR A 133 -11.70 -7.25 7.46
N MET A 134 -10.85 -6.89 6.50
CA MET A 134 -9.39 -6.94 6.61
C MET A 134 -8.87 -6.16 7.82
N ILE A 135 -9.37 -4.95 8.03
CA ILE A 135 -8.93 -4.07 9.13
C ILE A 135 -9.43 -4.61 10.47
N ASN A 136 -10.70 -5.02 10.56
CA ASN A 136 -11.30 -5.51 11.80
C ASN A 136 -10.66 -6.82 12.29
N ASN A 137 -10.19 -7.67 11.39
CA ASN A 137 -9.50 -8.92 11.72
C ASN A 137 -7.97 -8.76 11.72
N SER A 138 -7.48 -7.52 11.61
CA SER A 138 -6.03 -7.19 11.66
C SER A 138 -5.20 -7.95 10.62
N LEU A 139 -5.77 -8.31 9.46
CA LEU A 139 -5.05 -8.97 8.38
C LEU A 139 -4.03 -8.01 7.75
N ALA A 140 -4.36 -6.73 7.69
CA ALA A 140 -3.44 -5.63 7.42
C ALA A 140 -3.81 -4.40 8.28
N VAL A 141 -2.81 -3.65 8.70
CA VAL A 141 -2.99 -2.46 9.56
C VAL A 141 -2.52 -1.23 8.81
N PRO A 142 -3.44 -0.38 8.30
CA PRO A 142 -3.08 0.89 7.70
C PRO A 142 -2.40 1.80 8.73
N CYS A 143 -1.20 2.29 8.42
CA CYS A 143 -0.41 3.10 9.35
C CYS A 143 -0.50 4.59 9.04
N TYR A 144 -0.12 4.99 7.82
CA TYR A 144 -0.10 6.40 7.41
C TYR A 144 0.01 6.54 5.89
N TYR A 145 -0.33 7.73 5.40
CA TYR A 145 0.00 8.16 4.04
C TYR A 145 1.35 8.88 4.05
N ASP A 146 2.21 8.54 3.09
CA ASP A 146 3.47 9.24 2.89
C ASP A 146 3.20 10.62 2.27
N VAL A 147 3.57 11.68 2.98
CA VAL A 147 3.46 13.07 2.50
C VAL A 147 4.83 13.52 2.03
N ARG A 148 4.94 13.83 0.75
CA ARG A 148 6.18 14.31 0.16
C ARG A 148 6.12 15.79 -0.13
N TRP A 149 7.15 16.50 0.32
CA TRP A 149 7.38 17.88 -0.03
C TRP A 149 8.45 17.92 -1.12
N CYS A 150 8.21 18.70 -2.16
CA CYS A 150 9.22 18.92 -3.21
C CYS A 150 9.23 20.39 -3.61
N LEU A 151 10.42 20.85 -3.99
CA LEU A 151 10.56 22.08 -4.77
C LEU A 151 10.42 21.69 -6.25
N THR A 152 9.55 22.37 -6.96
CA THR A 152 9.28 22.05 -8.35
C THR A 152 9.50 23.28 -9.25
N HIS A 153 10.05 23.02 -10.44
CA HIS A 153 10.12 23.96 -11.55
C HIS A 153 9.00 23.71 -12.57
N VAL A 154 8.06 22.84 -12.25
CA VAL A 154 6.97 22.45 -13.14
C VAL A 154 5.65 22.94 -12.57
N ASN A 155 4.83 23.58 -13.41
CA ASN A 155 3.43 23.80 -13.08
C ASN A 155 2.69 22.45 -13.08
N GLU A 156 2.41 21.93 -11.90
CA GLU A 156 1.78 20.62 -11.69
C GLU A 156 0.42 20.50 -12.40
N TYR A 157 -0.29 21.61 -12.59
CA TYR A 157 -1.58 21.65 -13.22
C TYR A 157 -1.52 21.56 -14.76
N THR A 158 -0.34 21.66 -15.34
CA THR A 158 -0.12 21.41 -16.78
C THR A 158 0.28 19.97 -17.07
N LYS A 159 0.50 19.17 -16.04
CA LYS A 159 0.83 17.75 -16.21
C LYS A 159 -0.39 16.98 -16.69
N ILE A 160 -0.29 16.42 -17.89
CA ILE A 160 -1.23 15.41 -18.37
C ILE A 160 -0.76 14.08 -17.78
N ASN A 161 -1.40 13.67 -16.71
CA ASN A 161 -1.04 12.45 -16.01
C ASN A 161 -2.03 11.33 -16.31
N ALA A 162 -1.52 10.13 -16.50
CA ALA A 162 -2.24 8.99 -15.97
C ALA A 162 -2.14 9.08 -14.44
N MET A 163 -3.26 9.05 -13.74
CA MET A 163 -3.30 9.20 -12.28
C MET A 163 -2.59 8.03 -11.58
N PHE A 164 -2.43 6.92 -12.26
CA PHE A 164 -1.90 5.66 -11.77
C PHE A 164 -0.89 5.06 -12.75
N GLY A 165 -0.07 4.15 -12.24
CA GLY A 165 0.88 3.36 -13.00
C GLY A 165 2.32 3.89 -12.99
N PRO A 166 3.29 3.05 -13.35
CA PRO A 166 4.72 3.39 -13.26
C PRO A 166 5.16 4.44 -14.27
N CYS A 167 4.39 4.67 -15.34
CA CYS A 167 4.69 5.61 -16.43
C CYS A 167 3.69 6.76 -16.48
N ASN A 168 3.38 7.34 -15.33
CA ASN A 168 2.42 8.42 -15.21
C ASN A 168 2.92 9.78 -15.74
N PHE A 169 4.14 9.87 -16.24
CA PHE A 169 4.70 11.12 -16.73
C PHE A 169 4.50 11.26 -18.24
N LYS A 170 3.65 12.22 -18.62
CA LYS A 170 3.42 12.65 -20.00
C LYS A 170 3.97 14.07 -20.14
N TYR A 171 5.22 14.22 -20.42
CA TYR A 171 5.93 15.52 -20.46
C TYR A 171 5.39 16.54 -21.49
N VAL A 172 4.39 16.16 -22.26
CA VAL A 172 3.78 17.02 -23.30
C VAL A 172 3.06 18.20 -22.66
N ASN A 173 3.40 19.39 -23.11
CA ASN A 173 2.81 20.66 -22.68
C ASN A 173 3.02 21.01 -21.19
N TRP A 174 4.02 20.44 -20.54
CA TRP A 174 4.38 20.88 -19.21
C TRP A 174 4.96 22.30 -19.26
N GLU A 175 4.43 23.16 -18.43
CA GLU A 175 5.00 24.49 -18.21
C GLU A 175 6.09 24.41 -17.14
N THR A 176 7.26 24.95 -17.46
CA THR A 176 8.42 24.94 -16.57
C THR A 176 8.95 26.35 -16.40
N SER A 177 9.65 26.62 -15.29
CA SER A 177 10.38 27.87 -15.06
C SER A 177 11.84 27.61 -14.71
N GLU A 178 12.70 28.65 -14.85
CA GLU A 178 14.11 28.56 -14.44
C GLU A 178 14.23 28.47 -12.90
N ASP A 179 13.34 29.16 -12.19
CA ASP A 179 13.28 29.16 -10.74
C ASP A 179 12.15 28.26 -10.23
N ALA A 180 12.28 27.74 -9.00
CA ALA A 180 11.22 27.02 -8.33
C ALA A 180 10.02 27.92 -8.08
N TYR A 181 8.81 27.40 -8.31
CA TYR A 181 7.59 28.14 -8.07
C TYR A 181 7.37 28.39 -6.57
N THR A 182 6.94 29.59 -6.25
CA THR A 182 6.51 29.96 -4.90
C THR A 182 5.12 29.36 -4.58
N THR A 183 4.80 29.27 -3.30
CA THR A 183 3.46 28.84 -2.84
C THR A 183 2.35 29.71 -3.45
N ALA A 184 2.55 31.03 -3.54
CA ALA A 184 1.56 31.95 -4.11
C ALA A 184 1.30 31.68 -5.60
N GLN A 185 2.35 31.42 -6.38
CA GLN A 185 2.21 31.04 -7.79
C GLN A 185 1.47 29.70 -7.93
N TYR A 186 1.80 28.74 -7.07
CA TYR A 186 1.11 27.44 -7.07
C TYR A 186 -0.39 27.57 -6.77
N GLU A 187 -0.77 28.42 -5.82
CA GLU A 187 -2.17 28.72 -5.52
C GLU A 187 -2.91 29.40 -6.69
N GLU A 188 -2.21 30.26 -7.45
CA GLU A 188 -2.76 30.87 -8.67
C GLU A 188 -2.98 29.82 -9.76
N PHE A 189 -2.05 28.90 -9.95
CA PHE A 189 -2.21 27.79 -10.90
C PHE A 189 -3.41 26.90 -10.52
N ALA A 190 -3.57 26.59 -9.23
CA ALA A 190 -4.71 25.83 -8.73
C ALA A 190 -6.03 26.49 -9.08
N LYS A 191 -6.15 27.80 -8.81
CA LYS A 191 -7.36 28.58 -9.12
C LYS A 191 -7.65 28.62 -10.62
N ALA A 192 -6.62 28.81 -11.44
CA ALA A 192 -6.77 28.84 -12.90
C ALA A 192 -7.23 27.48 -13.44
N PHE A 193 -6.68 26.40 -12.90
CA PHE A 193 -7.05 25.04 -13.27
C PHE A 193 -8.50 24.71 -12.90
N ASP A 194 -8.94 25.08 -11.70
CA ASP A 194 -10.31 24.85 -11.26
C ASP A 194 -11.31 25.69 -12.05
N ALA A 195 -10.95 26.92 -12.39
CA ALA A 195 -11.78 27.79 -13.25
C ALA A 195 -11.91 27.24 -14.68
N ALA A 196 -10.92 26.53 -15.18
CA ALA A 196 -10.96 25.91 -16.51
C ALA A 196 -11.80 24.62 -16.58
N LYS A 197 -12.13 24.03 -15.43
CA LYS A 197 -12.99 22.83 -15.33
C LYS A 197 -14.48 23.16 -15.23
N SER A 198 -14.81 24.41 -14.86
CA SER A 198 -16.19 24.89 -14.73
C SER A 198 -16.75 25.34 -16.09
#